data_74f6aff773d7900f434118a0676584b1
#
_entry.id   74f6aff773d7900f434118a0676584b1
#
_cell.length_a   1.000
_cell.length_b   1.000
_cell.length_c   1.000
_cell.angle_alpha   90.00
_cell.angle_beta   90.00
_cell.angle_gamma   90.00
#
_symmetry.space_group_name_H-M   'P 1'
#
loop_
_entity.id
_entity.type
_entity.pdbx_description
1 polymer ?
#
loop_
_entity_poly.entity_id
_entity_poly.type
_entity_poly.pdbx_seq_one_letter_code
_entity_poly.pdbx_strand_id
1 'polypeptide(L)'
;MRFFKHRSFGNSSPKTFSRHTISVAAIVFGLVALSTTIAYMAAPPLSGAIFTTDAGCTGVDLNIYSSKEAVYLDGGPAHKGAAGLPDGVYYVQVTTPDGNVLGTSVGSGNDTPVTVVDGEFASCYQLSAIVKTAGDLCAAGNPGYCTTDNPGGEYKVWVSTVSTFDPNNSKTDNFKVQENPFPPQGLLTVLKFYDGNANGIFDATDTPITGWETHVGLQATFDTIFETKDTPVSIVVLAPSCYTAQEGEIADPNHTWVHTNAPIQSTSVPVPGAAEVTFGNVCLGAGGGLTLGFWSNKNGQALFTSNTGNVSVCGAALPASDLAWLVGLNLRDGAGNHFDPATYTAFRTWILSATATNMAYMLSAQLAAMELNVLNGKVSGSAIVYAPGTGGPSDFKSVCTLMGLANTELGLHGSVLSGSSFRAYQEALKNALDRANNDQNFVQGSAGQCGVVNNTIDSNLSFTYPASFSIPSCP
;
A
#
# COMPACT_ATOMS: atom_id res chain seq x y z
N MET A 1 -15.33 39.38 -32.44
CA MET A 1 -16.19 40.46 -32.96
C MET A 1 -16.67 41.32 -31.80
N ARG A 2 -16.38 42.64 -31.92
CA ARG A 2 -16.77 43.82 -31.08
C ARG A 2 -16.12 43.85 -29.69
N PHE A 3 -15.06 44.58 -29.47
CA PHE A 3 -14.72 46.02 -29.59
C PHE A 3 -15.42 46.96 -28.60
N PHE A 4 -14.54 47.71 -27.92
CA PHE A 4 -14.59 49.10 -27.46
C PHE A 4 -15.08 49.32 -25.99
N LYS A 5 -14.51 50.24 -25.22
CA LYS A 5 -13.74 51.45 -25.49
C LYS A 5 -13.11 52.02 -24.20
N HIS A 6 -11.90 52.50 -24.34
CA HIS A 6 -11.25 53.55 -23.52
C HIS A 6 -12.14 54.71 -23.11
N ARG A 7 -11.88 55.29 -21.96
CA ARG A 7 -11.77 56.75 -21.84
C ARG A 7 -10.85 57.20 -20.72
N SER A 8 -9.93 58.05 -21.11
CA SER A 8 -8.93 58.83 -20.41
C SER A 8 -9.48 60.27 -20.13
N PHE A 9 -8.68 61.04 -19.43
CA PHE A 9 -8.68 62.48 -19.14
C PHE A 9 -9.32 62.87 -17.79
N GLY A 10 -8.71 63.79 -17.03
CA GLY A 10 -7.65 64.73 -17.28
C GLY A 10 -7.21 65.49 -16.02
N ASN A 11 -6.06 66.01 -16.20
CA ASN A 11 -5.27 66.96 -15.41
C ASN A 11 -6.01 68.23 -14.89
N SER A 12 -5.63 68.66 -13.72
CA SER A 12 -5.39 70.15 -13.53
C SER A 12 -4.73 70.44 -12.18
N SER A 13 -3.54 70.97 -12.23
CA SER A 13 -2.85 71.80 -11.24
C SER A 13 -3.23 73.27 -11.52
N PRO A 14 -2.65 74.27 -10.83
CA PRO A 14 -2.49 74.60 -9.42
C PRO A 14 -3.05 75.99 -9.07
N LYS A 15 -3.08 76.41 -7.83
CA LYS A 15 -3.11 77.88 -7.46
C LYS A 15 -2.39 78.16 -6.15
N THR A 16 -1.30 78.89 -6.27
CA THR A 16 -0.59 79.72 -5.30
C THR A 16 -1.43 80.91 -4.86
N PHE A 17 -1.26 81.32 -3.60
CA PHE A 17 -1.29 82.71 -3.08
C PHE A 17 -0.97 82.65 -1.59
N SER A 18 0.07 83.25 -1.16
CA SER A 18 0.59 84.54 -0.90
C SER A 18 0.57 84.99 0.59
N ARG A 19 1.72 85.39 1.02
CA ARG A 19 2.17 85.93 2.30
C ARG A 19 1.20 86.92 2.94
N HIS A 20 1.17 86.93 4.27
CA HIS A 20 1.26 88.17 5.04
C HIS A 20 1.95 88.01 6.39
N THR A 21 3.00 88.69 6.57
CA THR A 21 3.78 89.00 7.76
C THR A 21 2.98 89.94 8.70
N ILE A 22 2.97 89.65 9.98
CA ILE A 22 2.86 90.71 11.01
C ILE A 22 3.72 90.34 12.21
N SER A 23 4.74 91.14 12.47
CA SER A 23 5.57 91.12 13.67
C SER A 23 4.88 91.98 14.74
N VAL A 24 4.86 91.58 15.99
CA VAL A 24 4.90 92.44 17.16
C VAL A 24 5.66 91.80 18.29
N ALA A 25 6.55 92.58 18.85
CA ALA A 25 7.54 92.20 19.86
C ALA A 25 6.99 92.34 21.30
N ALA A 26 7.71 91.74 22.17
CA ALA A 26 8.20 92.20 23.49
C ALA A 26 7.60 91.53 24.76
N ILE A 27 8.48 91.14 25.54
CA ILE A 27 8.84 91.41 26.94
C ILE A 27 8.86 90.16 27.83
N VAL A 28 10.07 89.65 28.05
CA VAL A 28 10.82 89.32 29.29
C VAL A 28 9.97 89.21 30.56
N PHE A 29 9.96 88.01 31.10
CA PHE A 29 10.21 87.71 32.54
C PHE A 29 10.88 86.38 32.70
N GLY A 30 12.09 86.40 33.22
CA GLY A 30 12.87 85.17 33.49
C GLY A 30 12.32 84.38 34.69
N LEU A 31 12.24 83.08 34.49
CA LEU A 31 12.27 82.13 35.58
C LEU A 31 13.26 81.08 35.13
N VAL A 32 14.40 81.08 35.75
CA VAL A 32 15.38 79.97 35.65
C VAL A 32 14.77 78.80 36.35
N ALA A 33 14.11 77.94 35.57
CA ALA A 33 13.83 76.57 35.97
C ALA A 33 15.03 75.75 35.55
N LEU A 34 15.86 75.33 36.52
CA LEU A 34 16.93 74.36 36.37
C LEU A 34 16.28 73.00 36.08
N SER A 35 15.95 72.71 34.81
CA SER A 35 15.55 71.44 34.37
C SER A 35 16.81 70.58 34.30
N THR A 36 17.07 69.76 35.33
CA THR A 36 17.95 68.60 35.26
C THR A 36 17.32 67.64 34.26
N THR A 37 17.72 67.74 33.00
CA THR A 37 17.54 66.59 32.03
C THR A 37 18.38 65.47 32.55
N ILE A 38 17.75 64.56 33.23
CA ILE A 38 18.31 63.23 33.40
C ILE A 38 18.38 62.64 31.97
N ALA A 39 19.55 62.74 31.36
CA ALA A 39 19.83 61.95 30.17
C ALA A 39 19.73 60.48 30.60
N TYR A 40 18.60 59.84 30.25
CA TYR A 40 18.55 58.40 30.24
C TYR A 40 19.62 57.97 29.23
N MET A 41 20.81 57.68 29.72
CA MET A 41 21.80 56.94 28.94
C MET A 41 21.14 55.62 28.60
N ALA A 42 20.75 55.46 27.34
CA ALA A 42 20.33 54.12 26.87
C ALA A 42 21.44 53.11 27.26
N ALA A 43 21.07 52.07 27.95
CA ALA A 43 22.03 51.04 28.30
C ALA A 43 22.76 50.58 27.01
N PRO A 44 24.09 50.44 27.06
CA PRO A 44 24.81 50.00 25.88
C PRO A 44 24.22 48.66 25.41
N PRO A 45 24.14 48.45 24.09
CA PRO A 45 23.66 47.19 23.56
C PRO A 45 24.42 45.99 24.14
N LEU A 46 23.74 44.88 24.35
CA LEU A 46 24.34 43.63 24.86
C LEU A 46 25.62 43.30 24.09
N SER A 47 26.75 43.05 24.79
CA SER A 47 28.01 42.65 24.14
C SER A 47 27.93 41.20 23.64
N GLY A 48 28.97 40.73 22.92
CA GLY A 48 29.04 39.39 22.39
C GLY A 48 28.21 39.12 21.14
N ALA A 49 28.17 37.88 20.70
CA ALA A 49 27.39 37.38 19.57
C ALA A 49 26.75 36.03 19.91
N ILE A 50 25.66 35.73 19.21
CA ILE A 50 25.12 34.33 19.17
C ILE A 50 25.15 33.89 17.72
N PHE A 51 25.16 32.59 17.53
CA PHE A 51 25.13 31.96 16.21
C PHE A 51 24.49 30.61 16.28
N THR A 52 23.88 30.19 15.17
CA THR A 52 23.38 28.83 15.01
C THR A 52 24.51 27.92 14.52
N THR A 53 24.49 26.66 14.98
CA THR A 53 25.57 25.68 14.78
C THR A 53 25.01 24.25 14.69
N ASP A 54 25.90 23.26 14.52
CA ASP A 54 25.57 21.83 14.55
C ASP A 54 25.62 21.26 16.00
N ALA A 55 25.28 19.96 16.12
CA ALA A 55 25.30 19.26 17.41
C ALA A 55 26.70 19.16 18.06
N GLY A 56 27.77 19.38 17.30
CA GLY A 56 29.15 19.39 17.78
C GLY A 56 29.64 20.78 18.21
N CYS A 57 28.85 21.82 18.04
CA CYS A 57 29.23 23.23 18.22
C CYS A 57 30.50 23.62 17.45
N THR A 58 30.73 22.99 16.30
CA THR A 58 31.99 23.15 15.56
C THR A 58 31.89 24.14 14.40
N GLY A 59 30.69 24.46 13.95
CA GLY A 59 30.41 25.44 12.91
C GLY A 59 29.93 26.77 13.50
N VAL A 60 30.33 27.87 12.86
CA VAL A 60 29.83 29.22 13.15
C VAL A 60 28.98 29.68 11.99
N ASP A 61 27.80 30.22 12.26
CA ASP A 61 26.86 30.73 11.22
C ASP A 61 26.52 29.69 10.14
N LEU A 62 26.21 28.45 10.54
CA LEU A 62 25.71 27.41 9.65
C LEU A 62 24.26 27.69 9.24
N ASN A 63 24.00 28.70 8.51
CA ASN A 63 22.70 29.32 8.27
C ASN A 63 21.64 28.41 7.60
N ILE A 64 21.95 27.14 7.24
CA ILE A 64 21.03 26.23 6.57
C ILE A 64 21.13 24.84 7.21
N TYR A 65 19.97 24.31 7.71
CA TYR A 65 19.85 23.04 8.42
C TYR A 65 18.86 22.11 7.73
N SER A 66 19.07 20.80 7.87
CA SER A 66 18.18 19.79 7.27
C SER A 66 16.89 19.56 8.05
N SER A 67 16.85 19.89 9.35
CA SER A 67 15.65 19.79 10.21
C SER A 67 15.76 20.75 11.38
N LYS A 68 14.68 20.96 12.12
CA LYS A 68 14.66 21.76 13.35
C LYS A 68 15.53 21.16 14.46
N GLU A 69 15.59 19.85 14.54
CA GLU A 69 16.39 19.10 15.50
C GLU A 69 17.90 19.20 15.23
N ALA A 70 18.28 19.55 14.01
CA ALA A 70 19.67 19.76 13.62
C ALA A 70 20.20 21.15 14.00
N VAL A 71 19.32 22.09 14.43
CA VAL A 71 19.70 23.45 14.81
C VAL A 71 20.12 23.50 16.28
N TYR A 72 21.37 23.87 16.51
CA TYR A 72 21.89 24.15 17.82
C TYR A 72 22.24 25.62 17.92
N LEU A 73 22.28 26.14 19.14
CA LEU A 73 22.57 27.52 19.48
C LEU A 73 23.84 27.58 20.32
N ASP A 74 24.74 28.47 19.94
CA ASP A 74 25.97 28.78 20.68
C ASP A 74 26.20 30.31 20.71
N GLY A 75 27.12 30.76 21.53
CA GLY A 75 27.41 32.20 21.67
C GLY A 75 28.66 32.47 22.46
N GLY A 76 29.23 33.65 22.15
CA GLY A 76 30.49 34.07 22.76
C GLY A 76 30.99 35.41 22.19
N PRO A 77 32.33 35.62 22.19
CA PRO A 77 32.93 36.79 21.51
C PRO A 77 32.68 36.75 19.99
N ALA A 78 32.26 37.85 19.40
CA ALA A 78 32.01 37.97 17.96
C ALA A 78 33.27 37.68 17.11
N HIS A 79 34.45 37.86 17.64
CA HIS A 79 35.75 37.51 17.04
C HIS A 79 36.83 37.52 18.14
N LYS A 80 37.98 36.94 17.82
CA LYS A 80 39.14 36.91 18.76
C LYS A 80 39.45 38.29 19.34
N GLY A 81 39.38 38.41 20.67
CA GLY A 81 39.63 39.65 21.41
C GLY A 81 38.43 40.58 21.53
N ALA A 82 37.26 40.22 21.02
CA ALA A 82 36.01 40.92 21.29
C ALA A 82 35.49 40.58 22.71
N ALA A 83 34.61 41.41 23.26
CA ALA A 83 33.92 41.12 24.48
C ALA A 83 32.92 39.98 24.22
N GLY A 84 32.85 39.00 25.14
CA GLY A 84 31.82 37.98 25.15
C GLY A 84 30.47 38.53 25.63
N LEU A 85 29.52 37.61 25.74
CA LEU A 85 28.21 37.90 26.37
C LEU A 85 28.40 38.12 27.89
N PRO A 86 27.60 38.97 28.53
CA PRO A 86 27.60 39.04 29.99
C PRO A 86 27.25 37.69 30.65
N ASP A 87 27.95 37.32 31.70
CA ASP A 87 27.66 36.12 32.46
C ASP A 87 26.24 36.19 33.04
N GLY A 88 25.53 35.04 32.99
CA GLY A 88 24.17 34.96 33.50
C GLY A 88 23.31 33.94 32.77
N VAL A 89 22.01 34.04 32.97
CA VAL A 89 21.02 33.17 32.31
C VAL A 89 20.14 33.93 31.35
N TYR A 90 19.73 33.31 30.26
CA TYR A 90 19.07 33.97 29.15
C TYR A 90 17.80 33.28 28.70
N TYR A 91 16.81 34.06 28.35
CA TYR A 91 15.61 33.67 27.63
C TYR A 91 15.93 33.42 26.15
N VAL A 92 15.18 32.51 25.53
CA VAL A 92 15.32 32.18 24.11
C VAL A 92 13.96 32.25 23.41
N GLN A 93 13.92 32.84 22.21
CA GLN A 93 12.72 32.92 21.39
C GLN A 93 13.09 32.70 19.92
N VAL A 94 12.18 32.08 19.17
CA VAL A 94 12.25 31.92 17.72
C VAL A 94 11.08 32.67 17.11
N THR A 95 11.35 33.49 16.10
CA THR A 95 10.33 34.23 15.36
C THR A 95 10.45 34.01 13.87
N THR A 96 9.40 34.37 13.12
CA THR A 96 9.52 34.65 11.69
C THR A 96 10.49 35.82 11.47
N PRO A 97 11.00 36.08 10.25
CA PRO A 97 11.85 37.23 9.95
C PRO A 97 11.18 38.57 10.26
N ASP A 98 9.85 38.65 10.15
CA ASP A 98 9.03 39.83 10.44
C ASP A 98 8.57 39.93 11.91
N GLY A 99 8.98 38.98 12.78
CA GLY A 99 8.85 39.08 14.23
C GLY A 99 7.69 38.34 14.88
N ASN A 100 6.90 37.54 14.14
CA ASN A 100 5.87 36.70 14.74
C ASN A 100 6.50 35.57 15.54
N VAL A 101 6.06 35.34 16.78
CA VAL A 101 6.62 34.33 17.67
C VAL A 101 6.19 32.92 17.26
N LEU A 102 7.16 32.05 17.02
CA LEU A 102 6.97 30.65 16.64
C LEU A 102 7.31 29.68 17.77
N GLY A 103 8.20 30.09 18.65
CA GLY A 103 8.61 29.31 19.83
C GLY A 103 9.26 30.20 20.88
N THR A 104 9.11 29.86 22.15
CA THR A 104 9.69 30.62 23.27
C THR A 104 10.03 29.74 24.45
N SER A 105 11.08 30.10 25.19
CA SER A 105 11.37 29.49 26.49
C SER A 105 10.50 30.04 27.61
N VAL A 106 9.91 31.23 27.45
CA VAL A 106 9.06 31.88 28.47
C VAL A 106 7.81 31.01 28.73
N GLY A 107 7.61 30.60 29.98
CA GLY A 107 6.52 29.74 30.41
C GLY A 107 6.68 28.27 29.96
N SER A 108 7.88 27.85 29.60
CA SER A 108 8.18 26.45 29.22
C SER A 108 8.44 25.52 30.42
N GLY A 109 8.63 26.10 31.61
CA GLY A 109 9.08 25.39 32.81
C GLY A 109 10.58 25.55 33.07
N ASN A 110 11.36 25.97 32.07
CA ASN A 110 12.72 26.48 32.18
C ASN A 110 12.83 27.74 31.33
N ASP A 111 12.46 28.88 31.89
CA ASP A 111 12.32 30.15 31.17
C ASP A 111 13.66 30.70 30.66
N THR A 112 14.76 30.38 31.35
CA THR A 112 16.11 30.86 31.00
C THR A 112 17.04 29.64 30.76
N PRO A 113 16.86 28.90 29.69
CA PRO A 113 17.56 27.63 29.45
C PRO A 113 19.05 27.78 29.11
N VAL A 114 19.47 28.96 28.69
CA VAL A 114 20.87 29.23 28.28
C VAL A 114 21.61 29.89 29.41
N THR A 115 22.81 29.38 29.70
CA THR A 115 23.74 29.93 30.68
C THR A 115 25.02 30.40 29.99
N VAL A 116 25.49 31.59 30.36
CA VAL A 116 26.76 32.17 29.91
C VAL A 116 27.73 32.20 31.09
N VAL A 117 28.96 31.70 30.89
CA VAL A 117 30.07 31.70 31.83
C VAL A 117 31.33 32.12 31.13
N ASP A 118 32.09 33.04 31.73
CA ASP A 118 33.33 33.57 31.14
C ASP A 118 33.14 34.19 29.76
N GLY A 119 31.93 34.71 29.47
CA GLY A 119 31.59 35.36 28.21
C GLY A 119 31.16 34.42 27.10
N GLU A 120 31.04 33.13 27.31
CA GLU A 120 30.65 32.12 26.33
C GLU A 120 29.49 31.28 26.83
N PHE A 121 28.75 30.62 25.95
CA PHE A 121 27.73 29.66 26.34
C PHE A 121 28.37 28.49 27.08
N ALA A 122 27.81 28.14 28.23
CA ALA A 122 28.28 27.00 29.02
C ALA A 122 28.10 25.63 28.36
N SER A 123 27.25 25.56 27.32
CA SER A 123 26.91 24.36 26.55
C SER A 123 26.37 24.74 25.19
N CYS A 124 26.36 23.80 24.27
CA CYS A 124 25.64 23.83 23.02
C CYS A 124 24.19 23.44 23.26
N TYR A 125 23.24 24.24 22.84
CA TYR A 125 21.83 24.06 23.16
C TYR A 125 21.04 23.69 21.93
N GLN A 126 20.42 22.51 21.89
CA GLN A 126 19.50 22.16 20.80
C GLN A 126 18.28 23.09 20.86
N LEU A 127 18.09 23.89 19.80
CA LEU A 127 17.13 24.98 19.81
C LEU A 127 15.68 24.48 19.99
N SER A 128 15.29 23.40 19.32
CA SER A 128 13.96 22.80 19.43
C SER A 128 13.65 22.21 20.80
N ALA A 129 14.67 21.90 21.60
CA ALA A 129 14.50 21.34 22.94
C ALA A 129 14.32 22.43 24.03
N ILE A 130 14.88 23.62 23.82
CA ILE A 130 14.88 24.72 24.82
C ILE A 130 13.75 25.73 24.65
N VAL A 131 12.99 25.64 23.55
CA VAL A 131 11.78 26.44 23.31
C VAL A 131 10.58 25.54 23.13
N LYS A 132 9.39 26.02 23.51
CA LYS A 132 8.12 25.36 23.16
C LYS A 132 7.42 26.13 22.06
N THR A 133 6.59 25.43 21.32
CA THR A 133 5.76 26.01 20.26
C THR A 133 4.88 27.10 20.82
N ALA A 134 4.85 28.25 20.15
CA ALA A 134 4.06 29.43 20.49
C ALA A 134 3.59 30.17 19.23
N GLY A 135 2.55 30.97 19.39
CA GLY A 135 1.96 31.80 18.34
C GLY A 135 0.85 31.10 17.54
N ASP A 136 0.06 31.90 16.83
CA ASP A 136 -1.13 31.47 16.10
C ASP A 136 -0.80 30.71 14.80
N LEU A 137 0.45 30.76 14.35
CA LEU A 137 0.92 30.10 13.13
C LEU A 137 1.26 28.63 13.33
N CYS A 138 1.24 28.14 14.58
CA CYS A 138 1.67 26.79 14.91
C CYS A 138 0.49 25.84 15.09
N ALA A 139 0.58 24.66 14.48
CA ALA A 139 -0.37 23.58 14.77
C ALA A 139 -0.25 23.10 16.23
N ALA A 140 -1.37 22.77 16.86
CA ALA A 140 -1.38 22.24 18.21
C ALA A 140 -0.53 20.93 18.30
N GLY A 141 0.32 20.86 19.35
CA GLY A 141 1.15 19.67 19.59
C GLY A 141 2.48 19.62 18.83
N ASN A 142 2.81 20.64 18.05
CA ASN A 142 4.11 20.70 17.36
C ASN A 142 5.24 21.00 18.38
N PRO A 143 6.26 20.13 18.55
CA PRO A 143 7.34 20.36 19.50
C PRO A 143 8.30 21.48 19.02
N GLY A 144 8.83 22.24 19.97
CA GLY A 144 9.73 23.34 19.65
C GLY A 144 9.03 24.50 18.95
N TYR A 145 9.66 25.13 17.97
CA TYR A 145 9.10 26.20 17.13
C TYR A 145 8.49 25.60 15.84
N CYS A 146 7.47 26.24 15.29
CA CYS A 146 6.87 25.79 14.03
C CYS A 146 7.62 26.28 12.79
N THR A 147 7.40 25.64 11.66
CA THR A 147 7.89 26.14 10.35
C THR A 147 7.10 27.38 9.95
N THR A 148 7.76 28.34 9.33
CA THR A 148 7.11 29.47 8.68
C THR A 148 6.47 29.01 7.37
N ASP A 149 5.43 29.72 6.90
CA ASP A 149 4.84 29.49 5.57
C ASP A 149 5.76 29.95 4.41
N ASN A 150 6.95 30.46 4.73
CA ASN A 150 7.93 30.84 3.72
C ASN A 150 8.58 29.60 3.10
N PRO A 151 8.63 29.49 1.78
CA PRO A 151 9.44 28.50 1.10
C PRO A 151 10.90 28.59 1.59
N GLY A 152 11.40 27.51 2.22
CA GLY A 152 12.74 27.44 2.78
C GLY A 152 12.85 27.75 4.27
N GLY A 153 11.71 27.86 5.01
CA GLY A 153 11.70 27.88 6.48
C GLY A 153 12.67 28.89 7.11
N GLU A 154 12.50 30.17 6.87
CA GLU A 154 13.35 31.21 7.44
C GLU A 154 12.93 31.55 8.88
N TYR A 155 13.91 31.60 9.78
CA TYR A 155 13.74 31.84 11.20
C TYR A 155 14.72 32.86 11.72
N LYS A 156 14.32 33.54 12.82
CA LYS A 156 15.19 34.40 13.62
C LYS A 156 15.18 33.90 15.06
N VAL A 157 16.34 33.57 15.61
CA VAL A 157 16.51 33.28 17.02
C VAL A 157 16.91 34.51 17.79
N TRP A 158 16.38 34.63 18.99
CA TRP A 158 16.65 35.68 19.95
C TRP A 158 17.15 35.06 21.24
N VAL A 159 18.21 35.63 21.81
CA VAL A 159 18.70 35.35 23.15
C VAL A 159 18.72 36.63 23.93
N SER A 160 18.07 36.70 25.09
CA SER A 160 17.83 37.92 25.82
C SER A 160 18.01 37.78 27.32
N THR A 161 18.49 38.84 27.96
CA THR A 161 18.53 38.94 29.43
C THR A 161 17.16 39.25 30.05
N VAL A 162 16.17 39.62 29.23
CA VAL A 162 14.81 39.96 29.65
C VAL A 162 13.77 39.19 28.83
N SER A 163 12.65 38.84 29.46
CA SER A 163 11.56 38.06 28.80
C SER A 163 10.79 38.81 27.70
N THR A 164 11.02 40.12 27.56
CA THR A 164 10.39 40.99 26.56
C THR A 164 11.16 41.04 25.24
N PHE A 165 12.37 40.48 25.17
CA PHE A 165 13.22 40.42 23.98
C PHE A 165 13.45 41.77 23.29
N ASP A 166 13.59 42.83 24.09
CA ASP A 166 13.88 44.14 23.49
C ASP A 166 15.29 44.18 22.86
N PRO A 167 15.50 44.94 21.76
CA PRO A 167 16.74 44.91 21.00
C PRO A 167 18.00 45.31 21.76
N ASN A 168 17.91 46.08 22.83
CA ASN A 168 19.08 46.50 23.62
C ASN A 168 19.56 45.39 24.55
N ASN A 169 18.66 44.50 24.96
CA ASN A 169 18.91 43.42 25.88
C ASN A 169 18.97 42.02 25.16
N SER A 170 18.99 42.04 23.85
CA SER A 170 18.94 40.81 23.06
C SER A 170 20.04 40.70 22.00
N LYS A 171 20.40 39.49 21.63
CA LYS A 171 21.17 39.15 20.43
C LYS A 171 20.30 38.28 19.53
N THR A 172 20.55 38.38 18.23
CA THR A 172 19.78 37.64 17.23
C THR A 172 20.69 37.00 16.20
N ASP A 173 20.25 35.86 15.68
CA ASP A 173 20.82 35.20 14.48
C ASP A 173 19.68 34.76 13.57
N ASN A 174 19.94 34.68 12.25
CA ASN A 174 18.99 34.22 11.25
C ASN A 174 19.44 32.91 10.68
N PHE A 175 18.51 31.97 10.53
CA PHE A 175 18.80 30.67 9.95
C PHE A 175 17.63 30.17 9.11
N LYS A 176 17.89 29.16 8.28
CA LYS A 176 16.91 28.43 7.49
C LYS A 176 16.89 26.98 7.90
N VAL A 177 15.70 26.43 8.04
CA VAL A 177 15.51 24.99 8.00
C VAL A 177 14.98 24.69 6.61
N GLN A 178 15.70 23.85 5.88
CA GLN A 178 15.20 23.37 4.59
C GLN A 178 13.81 22.80 4.84
N GLU A 179 12.82 23.17 4.02
CA GLU A 179 11.58 22.40 3.99
C GLU A 179 12.00 20.93 3.89
N ASN A 180 11.49 20.16 4.84
CA ASN A 180 11.70 18.72 4.77
C ASN A 180 11.30 18.33 3.35
N PRO A 181 12.22 17.90 2.48
CA PRO A 181 11.80 17.41 1.18
C PRO A 181 10.72 16.40 1.50
N PHE A 182 9.54 16.53 0.88
CA PHE A 182 8.36 15.69 1.10
C PHE A 182 8.75 14.39 1.78
N PRO A 183 8.04 13.98 2.86
CA PRO A 183 8.45 12.76 3.56
C PRO A 183 8.82 11.73 2.52
N PRO A 184 9.95 11.03 2.67
CA PRO A 184 10.48 10.20 1.62
C PRO A 184 9.36 9.38 0.99
N GLN A 185 9.27 9.37 -0.33
CA GLN A 185 8.18 8.76 -1.07
C GLN A 185 8.71 7.62 -1.92
N GLY A 186 7.87 6.62 -2.11
CA GLY A 186 8.07 5.53 -3.05
C GLY A 186 6.85 5.35 -3.94
N LEU A 187 6.97 4.50 -4.93
CA LEU A 187 5.90 4.14 -5.83
C LEU A 187 5.35 2.77 -5.46
N LEU A 188 4.04 2.69 -5.24
CA LEU A 188 3.34 1.41 -5.07
C LEU A 188 2.46 1.18 -6.29
N THR A 189 2.71 0.08 -7.01
CA THR A 189 1.88 -0.36 -8.12
C THR A 189 0.93 -1.45 -7.67
N VAL A 190 -0.34 -1.33 -8.04
CA VAL A 190 -1.37 -2.35 -7.86
C VAL A 190 -1.82 -2.82 -9.23
N LEU A 191 -1.71 -4.11 -9.48
CA LEU A 191 -2.09 -4.74 -10.73
C LEU A 191 -3.12 -5.83 -10.48
N LYS A 192 -4.21 -5.80 -11.24
CA LYS A 192 -5.18 -6.90 -11.35
C LYS A 192 -5.03 -7.57 -12.70
N PHE A 193 -5.04 -8.92 -12.72
CA PHE A 193 -4.88 -9.67 -13.97
C PHE A 193 -5.72 -10.94 -14.01
N TYR A 194 -6.02 -11.37 -15.21
CA TYR A 194 -6.54 -12.70 -15.50
C TYR A 194 -5.36 -13.64 -15.65
N ASP A 195 -5.28 -14.62 -14.76
CA ASP A 195 -4.19 -15.61 -14.70
C ASP A 195 -4.60 -16.86 -15.49
N GLY A 196 -4.45 -16.83 -16.81
CA GLY A 196 -4.93 -17.88 -17.70
C GLY A 196 -4.26 -19.24 -17.49
N ASN A 197 -3.07 -19.26 -16.91
CA ASN A 197 -2.34 -20.49 -16.57
C ASN A 197 -2.47 -20.88 -15.08
N ALA A 198 -3.17 -20.10 -14.27
CA ALA A 198 -3.46 -20.30 -12.86
C ALA A 198 -2.21 -20.57 -11.99
N ASN A 199 -1.10 -19.86 -12.29
CA ASN A 199 0.17 -20.02 -11.58
C ASN A 199 0.36 -19.01 -10.43
N GLY A 200 -0.51 -18.00 -10.31
CA GLY A 200 -0.46 -16.95 -9.29
C GLY A 200 0.55 -15.84 -9.55
N ILE A 201 1.19 -15.81 -10.71
CA ILE A 201 2.26 -14.89 -11.07
C ILE A 201 1.87 -14.18 -12.37
N PHE A 202 1.95 -12.85 -12.37
CA PHE A 202 1.72 -12.09 -13.60
C PHE A 202 2.85 -12.32 -14.61
N ASP A 203 2.53 -12.90 -15.76
CA ASP A 203 3.48 -13.20 -16.83
C ASP A 203 2.94 -12.84 -18.23
N ALA A 204 3.71 -13.18 -19.27
CA ALA A 204 3.38 -12.81 -20.64
C ALA A 204 2.11 -13.49 -21.21
N THR A 205 1.59 -14.50 -20.54
CA THR A 205 0.35 -15.21 -20.94
C THR A 205 -0.90 -14.60 -20.33
N ASP A 206 -0.72 -13.65 -19.40
CA ASP A 206 -1.79 -13.06 -18.62
C ASP A 206 -2.28 -11.74 -19.19
N THR A 207 -3.47 -11.34 -18.79
CA THR A 207 -4.10 -10.13 -19.26
C THR A 207 -4.50 -9.24 -18.08
N PRO A 208 -4.01 -7.98 -18.01
CA PRO A 208 -4.47 -7.03 -17.01
C PRO A 208 -5.99 -6.82 -17.10
N ILE A 209 -6.64 -6.68 -15.94
CA ILE A 209 -8.08 -6.40 -15.82
C ILE A 209 -8.25 -5.04 -15.13
N THR A 210 -9.12 -4.19 -15.68
CA THR A 210 -9.60 -2.94 -15.09
C THR A 210 -11.00 -3.09 -14.50
N GLY A 211 -11.44 -2.14 -13.69
CA GLY A 211 -12.78 -2.16 -13.09
C GLY A 211 -12.90 -3.03 -11.85
N TRP A 212 -11.86 -3.75 -11.46
CA TRP A 212 -11.84 -4.53 -10.23
C TRP A 212 -11.40 -3.68 -9.05
N GLU A 213 -12.23 -3.61 -8.03
CA GLU A 213 -11.96 -2.77 -6.87
C GLU A 213 -10.85 -3.32 -5.99
N THR A 214 -9.90 -2.47 -5.65
CA THR A 214 -8.81 -2.77 -4.71
C THR A 214 -8.67 -1.65 -3.69
N HIS A 215 -8.35 -2.00 -2.45
CA HIS A 215 -8.09 -1.08 -1.35
C HIS A 215 -6.66 -1.20 -0.89
N VAL A 216 -6.02 -0.07 -0.61
CA VAL A 216 -4.65 0.01 -0.10
C VAL A 216 -4.64 0.82 1.18
N GLY A 217 -3.98 0.32 2.20
CA GLY A 217 -3.82 0.99 3.50
C GLY A 217 -2.45 0.75 4.12
N LEU A 218 -2.12 1.50 5.18
CA LEU A 218 -0.96 1.19 6.00
C LEU A 218 -1.16 -0.16 6.70
N GLN A 219 -0.14 -1.02 6.66
CA GLN A 219 -0.23 -2.38 7.19
C GLN A 219 -0.64 -2.43 8.67
N ALA A 220 -0.17 -1.51 9.49
CA ALA A 220 -0.43 -1.51 10.94
C ALA A 220 -1.90 -1.22 11.30
N THR A 221 -2.60 -0.40 10.54
CA THR A 221 -3.97 0.05 10.83
C THR A 221 -4.98 -0.42 9.79
N PHE A 222 -4.50 -0.70 8.58
CA PHE A 222 -5.32 -0.90 7.37
C PHE A 222 -6.39 0.19 7.17
N ASP A 223 -6.09 1.40 7.63
CA ASP A 223 -6.90 2.56 7.24
C ASP A 223 -6.73 2.77 5.74
N THR A 224 -7.79 2.59 4.99
CA THR A 224 -7.75 2.72 3.53
C THR A 224 -7.32 4.13 3.15
N ILE A 225 -6.15 4.23 2.51
CA ILE A 225 -5.61 5.49 1.99
C ILE A 225 -5.90 5.68 0.50
N PHE A 226 -6.26 4.59 -0.18
CA PHE A 226 -6.52 4.59 -1.61
C PHE A 226 -7.47 3.45 -2.00
N GLU A 227 -8.49 3.77 -2.79
CA GLU A 227 -9.42 2.82 -3.43
C GLU A 227 -9.38 3.05 -4.93
N THR A 228 -9.38 1.97 -5.71
CA THR A 228 -9.41 2.08 -7.18
C THR A 228 -10.09 0.90 -7.86
N LYS A 229 -10.69 1.22 -9.00
CA LYS A 229 -11.10 0.25 -10.03
C LYS A 229 -10.26 0.39 -11.32
N ASP A 230 -9.26 1.26 -11.31
CA ASP A 230 -8.44 1.63 -12.47
C ASP A 230 -7.10 0.86 -12.47
N THR A 231 -7.10 -0.42 -12.11
CA THR A 231 -5.89 -1.25 -12.20
C THR A 231 -5.51 -1.50 -13.68
N PRO A 232 -4.23 -1.55 -14.04
CA PRO A 232 -3.06 -1.29 -13.21
C PRO A 232 -2.92 0.20 -12.88
N VAL A 233 -2.57 0.50 -11.63
CA VAL A 233 -2.40 1.87 -11.14
C VAL A 233 -1.14 1.98 -10.28
N SER A 234 -0.43 3.09 -10.43
CA SER A 234 0.72 3.41 -9.58
C SER A 234 0.42 4.64 -8.74
N ILE A 235 0.60 4.52 -7.43
CA ILE A 235 0.35 5.56 -6.46
C ILE A 235 1.63 5.94 -5.72
N VAL A 236 1.80 7.24 -5.45
CA VAL A 236 2.89 7.75 -4.63
C VAL A 236 2.49 7.60 -3.16
N VAL A 237 3.30 6.89 -2.39
CA VAL A 237 3.07 6.61 -0.98
C VAL A 237 4.26 7.00 -0.13
N LEU A 238 4.04 7.19 1.17
CA LEU A 238 5.12 7.41 2.12
C LEU A 238 6.04 6.18 2.19
N ALA A 239 7.35 6.41 2.24
CA ALA A 239 8.35 5.36 2.30
C ALA A 239 9.52 5.78 3.22
N PRO A 240 10.26 4.85 3.86
CA PRO A 240 9.98 3.43 3.86
C PRO A 240 8.75 3.11 4.73
N SER A 241 7.80 2.37 4.20
CA SER A 241 6.61 1.95 4.96
C SER A 241 6.07 0.64 4.40
N CYS A 242 5.36 -0.07 5.24
CA CYS A 242 4.66 -1.30 4.87
C CYS A 242 3.20 -1.00 4.53
N TYR A 243 2.77 -1.47 3.38
CA TYR A 243 1.40 -1.32 2.89
C TYR A 243 0.73 -2.67 2.72
N THR A 244 -0.55 -2.71 3.00
CA THR A 244 -1.41 -3.85 2.70
C THR A 244 -2.38 -3.45 1.59
N ALA A 245 -2.45 -4.27 0.57
CA ALA A 245 -3.46 -4.18 -0.47
C ALA A 245 -4.42 -5.36 -0.37
N GLN A 246 -5.69 -5.11 -0.62
CA GLN A 246 -6.77 -6.10 -0.63
C GLN A 246 -7.58 -5.93 -1.90
N GLU A 247 -7.87 -7.04 -2.60
CA GLU A 247 -8.85 -7.03 -3.67
C GLU A 247 -10.25 -7.37 -3.16
N GLY A 248 -11.28 -6.83 -3.81
CA GLY A 248 -12.67 -7.16 -3.56
C GLY A 248 -13.04 -8.50 -4.20
N GLU A 249 -14.00 -9.19 -3.60
CA GLU A 249 -14.62 -10.38 -4.19
C GLU A 249 -15.78 -9.97 -5.09
N ILE A 250 -15.89 -10.63 -6.25
CA ILE A 250 -16.99 -10.38 -7.17
C ILE A 250 -18.18 -11.29 -6.84
N ALA A 251 -19.31 -10.68 -6.56
CA ALA A 251 -20.58 -11.39 -6.51
C ALA A 251 -21.18 -11.47 -7.93
N ASP A 252 -20.65 -12.38 -8.75
CA ASP A 252 -21.15 -12.64 -10.10
C ASP A 252 -22.12 -13.85 -10.08
N PRO A 253 -23.40 -13.65 -10.37
CA PRO A 253 -24.37 -14.75 -10.34
C PRO A 253 -24.19 -15.74 -11.51
N ASN A 254 -23.43 -15.40 -12.54
CA ASN A 254 -23.29 -16.18 -13.75
C ASN A 254 -21.95 -16.93 -13.82
N HIS A 255 -20.92 -16.44 -13.13
CA HIS A 255 -19.58 -17.02 -13.19
C HIS A 255 -18.99 -17.16 -11.78
N THR A 256 -18.20 -18.21 -11.59
CA THR A 256 -17.44 -18.41 -10.37
C THR A 256 -16.01 -17.93 -10.59
N TRP A 257 -15.65 -16.86 -9.88
CA TRP A 257 -14.28 -16.34 -9.85
C TRP A 257 -13.49 -16.95 -8.70
N VAL A 258 -12.22 -17.22 -8.92
CA VAL A 258 -11.33 -17.83 -7.94
C VAL A 258 -9.97 -17.13 -7.96
N HIS A 259 -9.45 -16.80 -6.79
CA HIS A 259 -8.11 -16.23 -6.65
C HIS A 259 -7.03 -17.27 -6.99
N THR A 260 -6.03 -16.87 -7.73
CA THR A 260 -4.86 -17.71 -8.02
C THR A 260 -3.69 -17.41 -7.10
N ASN A 261 -3.68 -16.23 -6.48
CA ASN A 261 -2.77 -15.86 -5.41
C ASN A 261 -3.55 -15.25 -4.23
N ALA A 262 -2.84 -14.78 -3.19
CA ALA A 262 -3.49 -14.26 -1.99
C ALA A 262 -4.30 -12.98 -2.29
N PRO A 263 -5.59 -12.91 -1.89
CA PRO A 263 -6.44 -11.73 -2.10
C PRO A 263 -6.09 -10.55 -1.17
N ILE A 264 -5.20 -10.77 -0.21
CA ILE A 264 -4.66 -9.75 0.69
C ILE A 264 -3.16 -9.94 0.74
N GLN A 265 -2.43 -8.88 0.44
CA GLN A 265 -0.97 -8.93 0.36
C GLN A 265 -0.36 -7.70 1.02
N SER A 266 0.78 -7.88 1.69
CA SER A 266 1.54 -6.78 2.28
C SER A 266 2.91 -6.67 1.61
N THR A 267 3.35 -5.44 1.38
CA THR A 267 4.64 -5.15 0.76
C THR A 267 5.32 -3.94 1.40
N SER A 268 6.64 -3.97 1.46
CA SER A 268 7.47 -2.83 1.88
C SER A 268 7.80 -1.97 0.66
N VAL A 269 7.53 -0.68 0.76
CA VAL A 269 7.93 0.29 -0.26
C VAL A 269 9.25 0.93 0.19
N PRO A 270 10.37 0.71 -0.52
CA PRO A 270 11.68 1.23 -0.15
C PRO A 270 11.88 2.71 -0.54
N VAL A 271 12.99 3.33 -0.06
CA VAL A 271 13.41 4.70 -0.42
C VAL A 271 14.86 4.69 -0.92
N PRO A 272 15.12 5.26 -2.09
CA PRO A 272 14.19 5.47 -3.19
C PRO A 272 13.76 4.14 -3.77
N GLY A 273 12.52 4.01 -4.27
CA GLY A 273 12.12 2.77 -4.92
C GLY A 273 10.66 2.60 -5.20
N ALA A 274 10.35 1.41 -5.65
CA ALA A 274 9.01 0.97 -5.98
C ALA A 274 8.75 -0.43 -5.44
N ALA A 275 7.48 -0.72 -5.18
CA ALA A 275 6.97 -2.05 -4.89
C ALA A 275 5.72 -2.30 -5.75
N GLU A 276 5.42 -3.57 -5.96
CA GLU A 276 4.25 -4.00 -6.71
C GLU A 276 3.46 -5.04 -5.91
N VAL A 277 2.14 -4.96 -6.00
CA VAL A 277 1.20 -5.97 -5.52
C VAL A 277 0.35 -6.41 -6.70
N THR A 278 0.25 -7.73 -6.89
CA THR A 278 -0.47 -8.31 -8.03
C THR A 278 -1.58 -9.23 -7.56
N PHE A 279 -2.78 -9.10 -8.14
CA PHE A 279 -3.93 -9.94 -7.83
C PHE A 279 -4.35 -10.72 -9.08
N GLY A 280 -4.12 -12.02 -9.05
CA GLY A 280 -4.47 -12.95 -10.11
C GLY A 280 -5.78 -13.66 -9.82
N ASN A 281 -6.71 -13.66 -10.77
CA ASN A 281 -7.94 -14.41 -10.69
C ASN A 281 -8.20 -15.15 -12.01
N VAL A 282 -8.93 -16.23 -11.89
CA VAL A 282 -9.53 -16.97 -13.01
C VAL A 282 -11.02 -17.10 -12.81
N CYS A 283 -11.75 -17.32 -13.87
CA CYS A 283 -13.12 -17.78 -13.78
C CYS A 283 -13.26 -19.24 -14.22
N LEU A 284 -14.24 -19.90 -13.64
CA LEU A 284 -14.53 -21.31 -13.88
C LEU A 284 -15.73 -21.46 -14.81
N GLY A 285 -15.66 -22.45 -15.67
CA GLY A 285 -16.71 -22.76 -16.63
C GLY A 285 -16.57 -24.14 -17.25
N ALA A 286 -17.10 -24.27 -18.46
CA ALA A 286 -17.13 -25.50 -19.22
C ALA A 286 -15.76 -25.85 -19.82
N GLY A 287 -15.47 -27.15 -19.93
CA GLY A 287 -14.27 -27.69 -20.57
C GLY A 287 -14.52 -29.02 -21.34
N GLY A 288 -15.78 -29.36 -21.55
CA GLY A 288 -16.22 -30.52 -22.36
C GLY A 288 -16.46 -31.80 -21.55
N GLY A 289 -16.55 -31.71 -20.22
CA GLY A 289 -16.79 -32.87 -19.34
C GLY A 289 -18.10 -33.58 -19.60
N LEU A 290 -18.07 -34.93 -19.59
CA LEU A 290 -19.24 -35.78 -19.71
C LEU A 290 -19.38 -36.64 -18.45
N THR A 291 -20.61 -36.69 -17.91
CA THR A 291 -20.92 -37.27 -16.61
C THR A 291 -20.88 -38.82 -16.58
N LEU A 292 -20.90 -39.37 -15.37
CA LEU A 292 -21.13 -40.85 -15.17
C LEU A 292 -22.39 -41.32 -15.89
N GLY A 293 -23.47 -40.52 -15.86
CA GLY A 293 -24.73 -40.80 -16.54
C GLY A 293 -24.58 -40.89 -18.05
N PHE A 294 -23.74 -40.02 -18.65
CA PHE A 294 -23.43 -40.12 -20.08
C PHE A 294 -22.72 -41.42 -20.42
N TRP A 295 -21.66 -41.78 -19.69
CA TRP A 295 -20.86 -42.96 -19.95
C TRP A 295 -21.61 -44.30 -19.68
N SER A 296 -22.72 -44.22 -18.90
CA SER A 296 -23.59 -45.38 -18.65
C SER A 296 -24.79 -45.50 -19.59
N ASN A 297 -25.02 -44.53 -20.51
CA ASN A 297 -26.13 -44.56 -21.45
C ASN A 297 -25.69 -44.97 -22.87
N LYS A 298 -26.66 -45.03 -23.81
CA LYS A 298 -26.43 -45.45 -25.19
C LYS A 298 -25.40 -44.58 -25.96
N ASN A 299 -25.34 -43.30 -25.65
CA ASN A 299 -24.43 -42.37 -26.34
C ASN A 299 -22.97 -42.60 -25.85
N GLY A 300 -22.78 -42.73 -24.56
CA GLY A 300 -21.48 -43.12 -23.99
C GLY A 300 -21.05 -44.54 -24.45
N GLN A 301 -21.99 -45.50 -24.50
CA GLN A 301 -21.72 -46.81 -25.06
C GLN A 301 -21.23 -46.75 -26.50
N ALA A 302 -21.82 -45.93 -27.33
CA ALA A 302 -21.42 -45.78 -28.73
C ALA A 302 -19.99 -45.27 -28.88
N LEU A 303 -19.58 -44.29 -28.07
CA LEU A 303 -18.19 -43.84 -28.05
C LEU A 303 -17.22 -44.90 -27.51
N PHE A 304 -17.57 -45.50 -26.39
CA PHE A 304 -16.78 -46.50 -25.69
C PHE A 304 -16.46 -47.74 -26.53
N THR A 305 -17.38 -48.18 -27.39
CA THR A 305 -17.23 -49.40 -28.21
C THR A 305 -16.64 -49.12 -29.59
N SER A 306 -16.71 -47.90 -30.10
CA SER A 306 -16.23 -47.56 -31.44
C SER A 306 -14.72 -47.28 -31.51
N ASN A 307 -14.10 -46.94 -30.37
CA ASN A 307 -12.71 -46.49 -30.27
C ASN A 307 -12.38 -45.32 -31.23
N THR A 308 -13.39 -44.56 -31.65
CA THR A 308 -13.22 -43.41 -32.54
C THR A 308 -12.87 -42.15 -31.73
N GLY A 309 -11.88 -41.41 -32.19
CA GLY A 309 -11.44 -40.20 -31.53
C GLY A 309 -10.50 -40.41 -30.32
N ASN A 310 -10.02 -41.64 -30.11
CA ASN A 310 -9.05 -41.92 -29.07
C ASN A 310 -7.78 -41.12 -29.26
N VAL A 311 -7.33 -40.52 -28.19
CA VAL A 311 -6.09 -39.72 -28.12
C VAL A 311 -5.19 -40.26 -27.00
N SER A 312 -3.91 -39.89 -27.02
CA SER A 312 -3.03 -40.26 -25.91
C SER A 312 -3.54 -39.62 -24.61
N VAL A 313 -3.57 -40.38 -23.54
CA VAL A 313 -3.96 -39.92 -22.21
C VAL A 313 -2.71 -39.49 -21.46
N CYS A 314 -2.59 -38.20 -21.21
CA CYS A 314 -1.50 -37.65 -20.37
C CYS A 314 -0.09 -38.11 -20.79
N GLY A 315 0.16 -38.20 -22.07
CA GLY A 315 1.45 -38.65 -22.64
C GLY A 315 1.66 -40.16 -22.69
N ALA A 316 0.70 -40.95 -22.21
CA ALA A 316 0.75 -42.38 -22.34
C ALA A 316 0.41 -42.84 -23.76
N ALA A 317 0.89 -44.02 -24.16
CA ALA A 317 0.57 -44.58 -25.45
C ALA A 317 -0.94 -44.88 -25.58
N LEU A 318 -1.47 -44.79 -26.80
CA LEU A 318 -2.85 -45.12 -27.08
C LEU A 318 -3.16 -46.57 -26.65
N PRO A 319 -4.25 -46.78 -25.88
CA PRO A 319 -4.67 -48.10 -25.46
C PRO A 319 -5.27 -48.90 -26.65
N ALA A 320 -5.32 -50.21 -26.52
CA ALA A 320 -5.96 -51.08 -27.50
C ALA A 320 -7.49 -50.87 -27.56
N SER A 321 -8.08 -50.46 -26.45
CA SER A 321 -9.50 -50.08 -26.30
C SER A 321 -9.73 -49.30 -25.01
N ASP A 322 -10.88 -48.65 -24.88
CA ASP A 322 -11.31 -47.95 -23.65
C ASP A 322 -11.35 -48.92 -22.45
N LEU A 323 -11.81 -50.19 -22.68
CA LEU A 323 -11.76 -51.23 -21.65
C LEU A 323 -10.34 -51.58 -21.21
N ALA A 324 -9.43 -51.73 -22.17
CA ALA A 324 -8.03 -52.03 -21.86
C ALA A 324 -7.37 -50.92 -21.07
N TRP A 325 -7.76 -49.67 -21.33
CA TRP A 325 -7.29 -48.53 -20.55
C TRP A 325 -7.79 -48.60 -19.10
N LEU A 326 -9.10 -48.83 -18.88
CA LEU A 326 -9.70 -48.88 -17.55
C LEU A 326 -9.15 -50.02 -16.70
N VAL A 327 -8.81 -51.17 -17.29
CA VAL A 327 -8.15 -52.31 -16.61
C VAL A 327 -6.77 -51.91 -16.07
N GLY A 328 -6.08 -50.97 -16.70
CA GLY A 328 -4.78 -50.45 -16.23
C GLY A 328 -4.85 -49.49 -15.02
N LEU A 329 -6.06 -49.09 -14.59
CA LEU A 329 -6.26 -48.16 -13.48
C LEU A 329 -6.51 -48.90 -12.16
N ASN A 330 -6.27 -48.25 -11.03
CA ASN A 330 -6.54 -48.77 -9.68
C ASN A 330 -8.02 -48.63 -9.27
N LEU A 331 -8.97 -48.90 -10.17
CA LEU A 331 -10.41 -48.78 -9.87
C LEU A 331 -10.85 -49.71 -8.76
N ARG A 332 -11.84 -49.35 -7.96
CA ARG A 332 -12.36 -50.07 -6.82
C ARG A 332 -13.86 -50.30 -6.95
N ASP A 333 -14.32 -51.44 -6.41
CA ASP A 333 -15.73 -51.74 -6.22
C ASP A 333 -16.24 -51.30 -4.85
N GLY A 334 -17.51 -51.51 -4.54
CA GLY A 334 -18.11 -51.14 -3.26
C GLY A 334 -17.50 -51.82 -2.03
N ALA A 335 -16.89 -52.96 -2.19
CA ALA A 335 -16.15 -53.71 -1.15
C ALA A 335 -14.68 -53.26 -1.02
N GLY A 336 -14.19 -52.41 -1.95
CA GLY A 336 -12.79 -51.97 -2.00
C GLY A 336 -11.86 -52.86 -2.78
N ASN A 337 -12.39 -53.90 -3.43
CA ASN A 337 -11.59 -54.76 -4.29
C ASN A 337 -11.24 -54.05 -5.59
N HIS A 338 -10.13 -54.46 -6.20
CA HIS A 338 -9.76 -54.00 -7.54
C HIS A 338 -10.84 -54.37 -8.56
N PHE A 339 -11.18 -53.47 -9.46
CA PHE A 339 -12.24 -53.65 -10.44
C PHE A 339 -11.68 -53.49 -11.86
N ASP A 340 -11.73 -54.57 -12.62
CA ASP A 340 -11.33 -54.67 -14.02
C ASP A 340 -12.55 -54.96 -14.90
N PRO A 341 -13.07 -53.99 -15.67
CA PRO A 341 -14.25 -54.21 -16.50
C PRO A 341 -13.91 -55.10 -17.71
N ALA A 342 -14.44 -56.33 -17.74
CA ALA A 342 -14.27 -57.23 -18.85
C ALA A 342 -15.16 -56.88 -20.06
N THR A 343 -16.24 -56.16 -19.85
CA THR A 343 -17.22 -55.73 -20.87
C THR A 343 -17.81 -54.40 -20.52
N TYR A 344 -18.39 -53.68 -21.52
CA TYR A 344 -19.15 -52.47 -21.28
C TYR A 344 -20.33 -52.71 -20.32
N THR A 345 -21.00 -53.84 -20.38
CA THR A 345 -22.10 -54.19 -19.47
C THR A 345 -21.61 -54.27 -18.03
N ALA A 346 -20.47 -54.88 -17.78
CA ALA A 346 -19.85 -54.91 -16.45
C ALA A 346 -19.48 -53.49 -15.96
N PHE A 347 -18.82 -52.71 -16.81
CA PHE A 347 -18.52 -51.28 -16.54
C PHE A 347 -19.79 -50.47 -16.20
N ARG A 348 -20.83 -50.60 -17.04
CA ARG A 348 -22.10 -49.92 -16.86
C ARG A 348 -22.77 -50.25 -15.52
N THR A 349 -22.82 -51.52 -15.17
CA THR A 349 -23.40 -51.95 -13.88
C THR A 349 -22.60 -51.39 -12.71
N TRP A 350 -21.28 -51.45 -12.80
CA TRP A 350 -20.39 -50.97 -11.77
C TRP A 350 -20.52 -49.45 -11.59
N ILE A 351 -20.43 -48.62 -12.66
CA ILE A 351 -20.48 -47.15 -12.56
C ILE A 351 -21.84 -46.64 -12.05
N LEU A 352 -22.95 -47.33 -12.42
CA LEU A 352 -24.29 -47.01 -11.92
C LEU A 352 -24.52 -47.38 -10.45
N SER A 353 -23.75 -48.32 -9.92
CA SER A 353 -23.83 -48.78 -8.53
C SER A 353 -22.92 -48.00 -7.60
N ALA A 354 -22.11 -47.07 -8.11
CA ALA A 354 -21.14 -46.31 -7.32
C ALA A 354 -21.82 -45.47 -6.26
N THR A 355 -21.38 -45.59 -5.01
CA THR A 355 -21.86 -44.83 -3.86
C THR A 355 -20.71 -44.32 -3.01
N ALA A 356 -20.92 -43.21 -2.31
CA ALA A 356 -19.95 -42.61 -1.39
C ALA A 356 -19.88 -43.33 -0.02
N THR A 357 -20.57 -44.49 0.16
CA THR A 357 -20.42 -45.33 1.36
C THR A 357 -18.96 -45.76 1.48
N ASN A 358 -18.39 -46.28 0.38
CA ASN A 358 -16.95 -46.40 0.22
C ASN A 358 -16.48 -45.27 -0.70
N MET A 359 -15.70 -44.31 -0.19
CA MET A 359 -15.27 -43.14 -0.96
C MET A 359 -14.37 -43.57 -2.13
N ALA A 360 -13.55 -44.59 -1.95
CA ALA A 360 -12.71 -45.14 -3.03
C ALA A 360 -13.54 -45.63 -4.23
N TYR A 361 -14.74 -46.18 -4.01
CA TYR A 361 -15.63 -46.56 -5.09
C TYR A 361 -16.16 -45.34 -5.88
N MET A 362 -16.66 -44.33 -5.17
CA MET A 362 -17.16 -43.12 -5.84
C MET A 362 -16.03 -42.35 -6.55
N LEU A 363 -14.84 -42.25 -5.94
CA LEU A 363 -13.65 -41.69 -6.58
C LEU A 363 -13.27 -42.43 -7.84
N SER A 364 -13.31 -43.80 -7.80
CA SER A 364 -13.04 -44.65 -8.97
C SER A 364 -14.01 -44.36 -10.11
N ALA A 365 -15.30 -44.20 -9.81
CA ALA A 365 -16.31 -43.90 -10.82
C ALA A 365 -16.07 -42.55 -11.50
N GLN A 366 -15.74 -41.52 -10.71
CA GLN A 366 -15.44 -40.18 -11.25
C GLN A 366 -14.13 -40.18 -12.05
N LEU A 367 -13.10 -40.92 -11.57
CA LEU A 367 -11.84 -41.09 -12.30
C LEU A 367 -12.08 -41.79 -13.65
N ALA A 368 -12.80 -42.89 -13.67
CA ALA A 368 -13.08 -43.62 -14.91
C ALA A 368 -13.82 -42.76 -15.94
N ALA A 369 -14.79 -41.94 -15.51
CA ALA A 369 -15.48 -41.02 -16.41
C ALA A 369 -14.53 -39.96 -16.98
N MET A 370 -13.64 -39.38 -16.17
CA MET A 370 -12.68 -38.36 -16.65
C MET A 370 -11.62 -38.99 -17.58
N GLU A 371 -11.13 -40.18 -17.27
CA GLU A 371 -10.22 -40.91 -18.14
C GLU A 371 -10.85 -41.18 -19.54
N LEU A 372 -12.13 -41.58 -19.58
CA LEU A 372 -12.87 -41.69 -20.82
C LEU A 372 -13.12 -40.37 -21.54
N ASN A 373 -13.34 -39.27 -20.78
CA ASN A 373 -13.46 -37.94 -21.35
C ASN A 373 -12.17 -37.52 -22.07
N VAL A 374 -11.01 -37.73 -21.45
CA VAL A 374 -9.71 -37.42 -22.05
C VAL A 374 -9.41 -38.37 -23.22
N LEU A 375 -9.59 -39.69 -23.04
CA LEU A 375 -9.31 -40.73 -24.04
C LEU A 375 -10.13 -40.48 -25.34
N ASN A 376 -11.38 -40.01 -25.19
CA ASN A 376 -12.26 -39.70 -26.32
C ASN A 376 -12.19 -38.25 -26.79
N GLY A 377 -11.19 -37.50 -26.36
CA GLY A 377 -10.93 -36.12 -26.82
C GLY A 377 -12.02 -35.11 -26.44
N LYS A 378 -12.83 -35.41 -25.42
CA LYS A 378 -13.88 -34.48 -24.92
C LYS A 378 -13.27 -33.42 -24.00
N VAL A 379 -12.29 -33.82 -23.21
CA VAL A 379 -11.54 -32.97 -22.32
C VAL A 379 -10.06 -33.00 -22.67
N SER A 380 -9.39 -31.89 -22.69
CA SER A 380 -7.93 -31.85 -22.80
C SER A 380 -7.27 -32.26 -21.48
N GLY A 381 -6.33 -33.21 -21.53
CA GLY A 381 -5.56 -33.60 -20.34
C GLY A 381 -4.70 -32.46 -19.76
N SER A 382 -4.38 -31.45 -20.56
CA SER A 382 -3.66 -30.22 -20.12
C SER A 382 -4.58 -29.14 -19.61
N ALA A 383 -5.91 -29.26 -19.76
CA ALA A 383 -6.85 -28.28 -19.21
C ALA A 383 -6.68 -28.15 -17.70
N ILE A 384 -6.76 -26.92 -17.21
CA ILE A 384 -6.61 -26.63 -15.78
C ILE A 384 -7.98 -26.65 -15.12
N VAL A 385 -8.08 -27.30 -13.98
CA VAL A 385 -9.28 -27.36 -13.14
C VAL A 385 -9.01 -26.87 -11.73
N TYR A 386 -10.00 -26.25 -11.12
CA TYR A 386 -9.97 -25.88 -9.71
C TYR A 386 -10.30 -27.11 -8.86
N ALA A 387 -9.32 -27.52 -8.06
CA ALA A 387 -9.33 -28.77 -7.29
C ALA A 387 -8.86 -28.55 -5.84
N PRO A 388 -9.57 -27.74 -5.03
CA PRO A 388 -9.16 -27.43 -3.66
C PRO A 388 -9.10 -28.68 -2.79
N GLY A 389 -8.12 -28.69 -1.86
CA GLY A 389 -7.93 -29.77 -0.92
C GLY A 389 -7.27 -31.03 -1.51
N THR A 390 -6.85 -31.00 -2.77
CA THR A 390 -6.16 -32.13 -3.43
C THR A 390 -4.64 -32.14 -3.21
N GLY A 391 -4.16 -31.26 -2.30
CA GLY A 391 -2.74 -31.16 -1.92
C GLY A 391 -1.87 -30.42 -2.93
N GLY A 392 -0.60 -30.20 -2.52
CA GLY A 392 0.37 -29.41 -3.29
C GLY A 392 0.26 -27.91 -3.07
N PRO A 393 1.10 -27.11 -3.75
CA PRO A 393 1.22 -25.66 -3.51
C PRO A 393 0.08 -24.82 -4.09
N SER A 394 -0.74 -25.39 -4.97
CA SER A 394 -1.84 -24.70 -5.64
C SER A 394 -3.08 -25.57 -5.66
N ASP A 395 -4.25 -24.93 -5.55
CA ASP A 395 -5.57 -25.57 -5.74
C ASP A 395 -5.93 -25.79 -7.22
N PHE A 396 -5.07 -25.40 -8.14
CA PHE A 396 -5.24 -25.63 -9.58
C PHE A 396 -4.39 -26.81 -10.04
N LYS A 397 -4.96 -27.69 -10.83
CA LYS A 397 -4.30 -28.89 -11.36
C LYS A 397 -4.64 -29.06 -12.84
N SER A 398 -3.69 -29.56 -13.64
CA SER A 398 -4.08 -30.09 -14.92
C SER A 398 -4.96 -31.33 -14.71
N VAL A 399 -5.85 -31.61 -15.63
CA VAL A 399 -6.69 -32.82 -15.61
C VAL A 399 -5.82 -34.08 -15.49
N CYS A 400 -4.71 -34.16 -16.23
CA CYS A 400 -3.75 -35.26 -16.11
C CYS A 400 -3.19 -35.43 -14.69
N THR A 401 -2.81 -34.31 -14.05
CA THR A 401 -2.30 -34.34 -12.67
C THR A 401 -3.38 -34.86 -11.72
N LEU A 402 -4.61 -34.33 -11.84
CA LEU A 402 -5.73 -34.74 -10.99
C LEU A 402 -6.07 -36.21 -11.13
N MET A 403 -6.13 -36.74 -12.37
CA MET A 403 -6.34 -38.16 -12.63
C MET A 403 -5.21 -39.00 -12.04
N GLY A 404 -3.96 -38.59 -12.21
CA GLY A 404 -2.80 -39.30 -11.64
C GLY A 404 -2.82 -39.37 -10.11
N LEU A 405 -3.20 -38.26 -9.45
CA LEU A 405 -3.38 -38.22 -7.99
C LEU A 405 -4.48 -39.21 -7.54
N ALA A 406 -5.63 -39.18 -8.22
CA ALA A 406 -6.75 -40.05 -7.90
C ALA A 406 -6.38 -41.53 -8.09
N ASN A 407 -5.74 -41.89 -9.20
CA ASN A 407 -5.32 -43.27 -9.47
C ASN A 407 -4.28 -43.78 -8.45
N THR A 408 -3.31 -42.94 -8.08
CA THR A 408 -2.30 -43.24 -7.06
C THR A 408 -2.96 -43.48 -5.70
N GLU A 409 -3.86 -42.60 -5.29
CA GLU A 409 -4.57 -42.68 -4.02
C GLU A 409 -5.43 -43.96 -3.93
N LEU A 410 -6.12 -44.31 -5.01
CA LEU A 410 -6.88 -45.57 -5.11
C LEU A 410 -5.97 -46.83 -5.01
N GLY A 411 -4.75 -46.74 -5.53
CA GLY A 411 -3.75 -47.81 -5.38
C GLY A 411 -3.32 -48.02 -3.92
N LEU A 412 -3.21 -46.91 -3.16
CA LEU A 412 -2.79 -46.96 -1.76
C LEU A 412 -3.94 -47.29 -0.80
N HIS A 413 -5.13 -46.71 -1.03
CA HIS A 413 -6.26 -46.75 -0.09
C HIS A 413 -7.55 -47.16 -0.81
N GLY A 414 -7.65 -48.46 -1.16
CA GLY A 414 -8.78 -49.02 -1.95
C GLY A 414 -10.10 -49.13 -1.20
N SER A 415 -10.13 -49.05 0.12
CA SER A 415 -11.34 -49.10 0.94
C SER A 415 -11.34 -47.98 1.97
N VAL A 416 -12.19 -46.96 1.76
CA VAL A 416 -12.25 -45.73 2.58
C VAL A 416 -13.68 -45.46 3.03
N LEU A 417 -14.03 -45.99 4.21
CA LEU A 417 -15.33 -45.88 4.84
C LEU A 417 -15.43 -44.60 5.70
N SER A 418 -16.60 -44.38 6.29
CA SER A 418 -16.80 -43.27 7.25
C SER A 418 -15.81 -43.40 8.41
N GLY A 419 -15.19 -42.27 8.82
CA GLY A 419 -14.20 -42.20 9.89
C GLY A 419 -12.76 -42.50 9.47
N SER A 420 -12.50 -42.91 8.22
CA SER A 420 -11.13 -43.07 7.69
C SER A 420 -10.42 -41.70 7.61
N SER A 421 -9.16 -41.67 8.01
CA SER A 421 -8.29 -40.47 7.89
C SER A 421 -8.03 -40.03 6.43
N PHE A 422 -8.17 -40.96 5.49
CA PHE A 422 -7.98 -40.72 4.06
C PHE A 422 -9.24 -40.17 3.36
N ARG A 423 -10.39 -40.19 4.07
CA ARG A 423 -11.67 -39.84 3.46
C ARG A 423 -11.74 -38.43 2.94
N ALA A 424 -11.27 -37.45 3.70
CA ALA A 424 -11.30 -36.05 3.29
C ALA A 424 -10.51 -35.80 2.00
N TYR A 425 -9.35 -36.43 1.86
CA TYR A 425 -8.53 -36.33 0.66
C TYR A 425 -9.18 -36.97 -0.56
N GLN A 426 -9.70 -38.23 -0.42
CA GLN A 426 -10.43 -38.89 -1.50
C GLN A 426 -11.71 -38.11 -1.89
N GLU A 427 -12.38 -37.51 -0.93
CA GLU A 427 -13.55 -36.68 -1.19
C GLU A 427 -13.19 -35.42 -1.97
N ALA A 428 -12.07 -34.78 -1.66
CA ALA A 428 -11.56 -33.63 -2.42
C ALA A 428 -11.25 -34.01 -3.88
N LEU A 429 -10.52 -35.11 -4.10
CA LEU A 429 -10.24 -35.66 -5.44
C LEU A 429 -11.53 -36.00 -6.19
N LYS A 430 -12.47 -36.69 -5.52
CA LYS A 430 -13.78 -37.02 -6.07
C LYS A 430 -14.57 -35.76 -6.46
N ASN A 431 -14.62 -34.77 -5.58
CA ASN A 431 -15.37 -33.55 -5.84
C ASN A 431 -14.78 -32.76 -7.01
N ALA A 432 -13.45 -32.69 -7.14
CA ALA A 432 -12.81 -32.01 -8.26
C ALA A 432 -13.11 -32.69 -9.59
N LEU A 433 -13.01 -34.05 -9.65
CA LEU A 433 -13.35 -34.85 -10.83
C LEU A 433 -14.85 -34.80 -11.16
N ASP A 434 -15.71 -34.84 -10.14
CA ASP A 434 -17.16 -34.76 -10.30
C ASP A 434 -17.57 -33.42 -10.95
N ARG A 435 -17.05 -32.31 -10.44
CA ARG A 435 -17.29 -30.98 -11.02
C ARG A 435 -16.76 -30.85 -12.45
N ALA A 436 -15.59 -31.43 -12.73
CA ALA A 436 -15.04 -31.48 -14.08
C ALA A 436 -15.88 -32.35 -15.02
N ASN A 437 -16.34 -33.51 -14.58
CA ASN A 437 -17.27 -34.38 -15.34
C ASN A 437 -18.63 -33.71 -15.56
N ASN A 438 -19.04 -32.79 -14.70
CA ASN A 438 -20.25 -31.97 -14.84
C ASN A 438 -19.99 -30.62 -15.53
N ASP A 439 -18.80 -30.40 -16.10
CA ASP A 439 -18.46 -29.25 -16.93
C ASP A 439 -18.47 -27.92 -16.17
N GLN A 440 -17.96 -27.86 -14.93
CA GLN A 440 -18.20 -26.75 -14.01
C GLN A 440 -16.93 -26.05 -13.47
N ASN A 441 -15.77 -26.68 -13.46
CA ASN A 441 -14.58 -26.18 -12.72
C ASN A 441 -13.34 -26.00 -13.58
N PHE A 442 -13.49 -25.93 -14.90
CA PHE A 442 -12.36 -25.63 -15.77
C PHE A 442 -12.03 -24.15 -15.74
N VAL A 443 -10.76 -23.84 -15.64
CA VAL A 443 -10.25 -22.48 -15.86
C VAL A 443 -10.52 -22.09 -17.29
N GLN A 444 -11.19 -20.97 -17.51
CA GLN A 444 -11.50 -20.48 -18.83
C GLN A 444 -10.25 -19.86 -19.48
N GLY A 445 -10.13 -19.95 -20.79
CA GLY A 445 -8.94 -19.52 -21.53
C GLY A 445 -8.76 -17.99 -21.61
N SER A 446 -9.77 -17.21 -21.22
CA SER A 446 -9.69 -15.75 -21.17
C SER A 446 -10.78 -15.16 -20.28
N ALA A 447 -10.52 -13.97 -19.75
CA ALA A 447 -11.48 -13.18 -18.98
C ALA A 447 -12.77 -12.85 -19.78
N GLY A 448 -12.67 -12.75 -21.10
CA GLY A 448 -13.81 -12.47 -21.98
C GLY A 448 -14.90 -13.54 -21.96
N GLN A 449 -14.55 -14.78 -21.60
CA GLN A 449 -15.52 -15.87 -21.44
C GLN A 449 -16.36 -15.73 -20.16
N CYS A 450 -15.98 -14.81 -19.27
CA CYS A 450 -16.60 -14.59 -17.98
C CYS A 450 -17.03 -13.14 -17.77
N GLY A 451 -17.54 -12.49 -18.81
CA GLY A 451 -18.17 -11.18 -18.69
C GLY A 451 -17.21 -9.98 -18.70
N VAL A 452 -15.90 -10.20 -18.87
CA VAL A 452 -14.94 -9.11 -19.01
C VAL A 452 -14.89 -8.64 -20.47
N VAL A 453 -15.29 -7.40 -20.70
CA VAL A 453 -15.32 -6.80 -22.03
C VAL A 453 -14.18 -5.80 -22.17
N ASN A 454 -13.35 -5.93 -23.22
CA ASN A 454 -12.17 -5.06 -23.41
C ASN A 454 -11.27 -4.96 -22.18
N ASN A 455 -11.02 -6.09 -21.52
CA ASN A 455 -10.26 -6.18 -20.27
C ASN A 455 -10.83 -5.35 -19.11
N THR A 456 -12.10 -4.95 -19.17
CA THR A 456 -12.79 -4.24 -18.11
C THR A 456 -13.96 -5.07 -17.60
N ILE A 457 -14.03 -5.24 -16.28
CA ILE A 457 -15.18 -5.92 -15.66
C ILE A 457 -16.39 -4.98 -15.67
N ASP A 458 -17.59 -5.54 -15.80
CA ASP A 458 -18.82 -4.74 -15.84
C ASP A 458 -18.98 -3.98 -14.52
N SER A 459 -19.20 -2.67 -14.61
CA SER A 459 -19.43 -1.79 -13.47
C SER A 459 -20.69 -2.12 -12.65
N ASN A 460 -21.57 -2.98 -13.18
CA ASN A 460 -22.77 -3.44 -12.48
C ASN A 460 -22.52 -4.62 -11.53
N LEU A 461 -21.33 -5.24 -11.57
CA LEU A 461 -20.98 -6.27 -10.62
C LEU A 461 -20.82 -5.65 -9.23
N SER A 462 -21.40 -6.29 -8.22
CA SER A 462 -21.20 -5.90 -6.84
C SER A 462 -19.91 -6.54 -6.29
N PHE A 463 -19.13 -5.74 -5.55
CA PHE A 463 -17.91 -6.17 -4.90
C PHE A 463 -18.19 -6.41 -3.42
N THR A 464 -17.67 -7.50 -2.90
CA THR A 464 -17.75 -7.83 -1.47
C THR A 464 -16.33 -8.05 -0.94
N TYR A 465 -16.11 -7.60 0.28
CA TYR A 465 -14.83 -7.82 0.97
C TYR A 465 -15.01 -8.93 2.00
N PRO A 466 -13.97 -9.74 2.27
CA PRO A 466 -14.01 -10.72 3.34
C PRO A 466 -14.42 -10.06 4.67
N ALA A 467 -15.35 -10.67 5.40
CA ALA A 467 -15.87 -10.13 6.66
C ALA A 467 -14.79 -10.07 7.77
N SER A 468 -13.74 -10.87 7.65
CA SER A 468 -12.59 -10.87 8.55
C SER A 468 -11.37 -11.44 7.81
N PHE A 469 -10.22 -10.86 8.03
CA PHE A 469 -8.93 -11.34 7.50
C PHE A 469 -7.80 -11.04 8.48
N SER A 470 -6.74 -11.83 8.40
CA SER A 470 -5.49 -11.51 9.06
C SER A 470 -4.63 -10.67 8.12
N ILE A 471 -4.20 -9.51 8.57
CA ILE A 471 -3.28 -8.67 7.82
C ILE A 471 -1.91 -9.37 7.76
N PRO A 472 -1.38 -9.71 6.58
CA PRO A 472 -0.06 -10.30 6.47
C PRO A 472 1.02 -9.35 6.99
N SER A 473 2.07 -9.90 7.60
CA SER A 473 3.28 -9.13 7.91
C SER A 473 3.99 -8.72 6.63
N CYS A 474 4.63 -7.56 6.63
CA CYS A 474 5.54 -7.21 5.55
C CYS A 474 6.74 -8.16 5.51
N PRO A 475 7.19 -8.49 4.31
CA PRO A 475 8.41 -9.27 4.12
C PRO A 475 9.67 -8.53 4.60
#